data_2db0a63c000fd4b806690ba6fc5b4ab2
#
_entry.id   2db0a63c000fd4b806690ba6fc5b4ab2
#
_cell.length_a   1.000
_cell.length_b   1.000
_cell.length_c   1.000
_cell.angle_alpha   90.00
_cell.angle_beta   90.00
_cell.angle_gamma   90.00
#
_symmetry.space_group_name_H-M   'P 1'
#
loop_
_entity.id
_entity.type
_entity.pdbx_description
1 polymer ?
#
loop_
_entity_poly.entity_id
_entity_poly.type
_entity_poly.pdbx_seq_one_letter_code
_entity_poly.pdbx_strand_id
1 'polypeptide(L)'
;DVLKLVTPVRPNANISAEAAYEAACARLEAAREKMCHKLPEARLTSVSEMQTPQSNVAQEAYFEMVEKSKAFIEAGDVFQVVISQRFKTPFALPPFDLYRTLRRVNPSPYLFYLQFEDFSVVGSSPEVLVGVKDREVNIRPIAGTRKRGANAGEDADISADLLTDEKERAEHLMLLDLGRNDVGRVAQIGSVQVNTAFGLQKTSHLIHIVSDVTGKLLPECDVIDA
;
A
#
# COMPACT_ATOMS: atom_id res chain seq x y z
N ASP A 1 17.87 -2.54 -19.91
CA ASP A 1 16.57 -2.02 -19.43
C ASP A 1 15.89 -1.26 -20.55
N VAL A 2 14.59 -1.42 -20.71
CA VAL A 2 13.79 -0.74 -21.73
C VAL A 2 12.74 0.13 -21.01
N LEU A 3 12.73 1.42 -21.33
CA LEU A 3 11.71 2.35 -20.89
C LEU A 3 10.66 2.49 -21.99
N LYS A 4 9.39 2.33 -21.65
CA LYS A 4 8.27 2.53 -22.57
C LYS A 4 7.47 3.74 -22.12
N LEU A 5 7.26 4.70 -23.03
CA LEU A 5 6.33 5.81 -22.84
C LEU A 5 5.00 5.46 -23.47
N VAL A 6 3.92 5.60 -22.73
CA VAL A 6 2.56 5.30 -23.19
C VAL A 6 1.65 6.49 -22.84
N THR A 7 0.79 6.88 -23.78
CA THR A 7 -0.22 7.90 -23.54
C THR A 7 -1.58 7.40 -24.07
N PRO A 8 -2.67 7.60 -23.32
CA PRO A 8 -3.99 7.22 -23.81
C PRO A 8 -4.47 8.17 -24.91
N VAL A 9 -5.12 7.60 -25.92
CA VAL A 9 -5.89 8.35 -26.91
C VAL A 9 -7.36 8.13 -26.62
N ARG A 10 -8.06 9.17 -26.16
CA ARG A 10 -9.49 9.07 -25.83
C ARG A 10 -10.31 9.53 -27.03
N PRO A 11 -11.23 8.73 -27.54
CA PRO A 11 -12.15 9.14 -28.58
C PRO A 11 -12.96 10.37 -28.12
N ASN A 12 -13.13 11.33 -29.02
CA ASN A 12 -13.94 12.50 -28.78
C ASN A 12 -14.73 12.81 -30.06
N ALA A 13 -16.03 13.01 -29.94
CA ALA A 13 -16.91 13.28 -31.08
C ALA A 13 -16.52 14.55 -31.89
N ASN A 14 -15.77 15.47 -31.26
CA ASN A 14 -15.36 16.75 -31.85
C ASN A 14 -13.94 16.75 -32.42
N ILE A 15 -13.20 15.64 -32.32
CA ILE A 15 -11.80 15.53 -32.76
C ILE A 15 -11.65 14.30 -33.64
N SER A 16 -11.12 14.46 -34.85
CA SER A 16 -10.83 13.33 -35.73
C SER A 16 -9.82 12.36 -35.10
N ALA A 17 -9.88 11.10 -35.47
CA ALA A 17 -8.93 10.08 -35.00
C ALA A 17 -7.48 10.47 -35.32
N GLU A 18 -7.24 11.07 -36.47
CA GLU A 18 -5.94 11.55 -36.91
C GLU A 18 -5.42 12.69 -36.02
N ALA A 19 -6.24 13.70 -35.75
CA ALA A 19 -5.88 14.81 -34.86
C ALA A 19 -5.64 14.34 -33.41
N ALA A 20 -6.43 13.37 -32.91
CA ALA A 20 -6.24 12.77 -31.60
C ALA A 20 -4.93 11.97 -31.52
N TYR A 21 -4.54 11.27 -32.59
CA TYR A 21 -3.28 10.55 -32.68
C TYR A 21 -2.09 11.52 -32.75
N GLU A 22 -2.14 12.56 -33.56
CA GLU A 22 -1.10 13.60 -33.63
C GLU A 22 -0.86 14.27 -32.29
N ALA A 23 -1.94 14.62 -31.58
CA ALA A 23 -1.85 15.20 -30.23
C ALA A 23 -1.23 14.21 -29.22
N ALA A 24 -1.48 12.91 -29.35
CA ALA A 24 -0.85 11.90 -28.53
C ALA A 24 0.65 11.76 -28.85
N CYS A 25 1.03 11.77 -30.11
CA CYS A 25 2.43 11.78 -30.54
C CYS A 25 3.18 13.02 -30.01
N ALA A 26 2.59 14.20 -30.08
CA ALA A 26 3.18 15.41 -29.52
C ALA A 26 3.41 15.32 -28.01
N ARG A 27 2.46 14.73 -27.26
CA ARG A 27 2.65 14.49 -25.82
C ARG A 27 3.80 13.52 -25.53
N LEU A 28 3.92 12.46 -26.29
CA LEU A 28 5.02 11.48 -26.14
C LEU A 28 6.38 12.14 -26.44
N GLU A 29 6.45 12.94 -27.50
CA GLU A 29 7.70 13.62 -27.87
C GLU A 29 8.08 14.65 -26.79
N ALA A 30 7.16 15.46 -26.31
CA ALA A 30 7.42 16.40 -25.21
C ALA A 30 7.88 15.70 -23.92
N ALA A 31 7.34 14.50 -23.62
CA ALA A 31 7.79 13.68 -22.50
C ALA A 31 9.20 13.15 -22.73
N ARG A 32 9.50 12.66 -23.94
CA ARG A 32 10.83 12.19 -24.34
C ARG A 32 11.89 13.29 -24.21
N GLU A 33 11.60 14.50 -24.72
CA GLU A 33 12.48 15.65 -24.58
C GLU A 33 12.76 15.98 -23.11
N LYS A 34 11.74 16.05 -22.27
CA LYS A 34 11.92 16.30 -20.82
C LYS A 34 12.83 15.26 -20.15
N MET A 35 12.75 14.00 -20.57
CA MET A 35 13.58 12.92 -20.02
C MET A 35 15.05 13.03 -20.48
N CYS A 36 15.33 13.68 -21.60
CA CYS A 36 16.70 13.92 -22.09
C CYS A 36 17.36 15.12 -21.40
N HIS A 37 16.61 15.96 -20.69
CA HIS A 37 17.20 17.06 -19.95
C HIS A 37 17.96 16.57 -18.72
N LYS A 38 19.09 17.21 -18.42
CA LYS A 38 19.80 16.97 -17.17
C LYS A 38 18.88 17.28 -15.98
N LEU A 39 18.88 16.40 -14.99
CA LEU A 39 18.19 16.70 -13.73
C LEU A 39 18.79 17.99 -13.14
N PRO A 40 17.93 18.87 -12.55
CA PRO A 40 18.44 20.00 -11.80
C PRO A 40 19.41 19.49 -10.74
N GLU A 41 20.55 20.17 -10.60
CA GLU A 41 21.47 19.84 -9.51
C GLU A 41 20.73 19.96 -8.19
N ALA A 42 20.73 18.87 -7.42
CA ALA A 42 20.19 18.90 -6.08
C ALA A 42 20.95 19.95 -5.28
N ARG A 43 20.29 21.04 -4.93
CA ARG A 43 20.86 21.98 -3.95
C ARG A 43 20.95 21.21 -2.64
N LEU A 44 22.16 20.79 -2.29
CA LEU A 44 22.48 20.32 -0.95
C LEU A 44 22.32 21.52 0.00
N THR A 45 21.09 21.82 0.37
CA THR A 45 20.84 22.65 1.52
C THR A 45 21.35 21.87 2.72
N SER A 46 22.23 22.47 3.52
CA SER A 46 22.65 21.89 4.77
C SER A 46 21.39 21.48 5.56
N VAL A 47 21.22 20.20 5.81
CA VAL A 47 20.12 19.72 6.66
C VAL A 47 20.37 20.31 8.03
N SER A 48 19.54 21.25 8.45
CA SER A 48 19.49 21.69 9.86
C SER A 48 19.23 20.46 10.73
N GLU A 49 19.73 20.47 11.95
CA GLU A 49 19.49 19.38 12.92
C GLU A 49 18.04 18.95 12.90
N MET A 50 17.85 17.63 12.81
CA MET A 50 16.50 17.04 12.75
C MET A 50 15.78 17.34 14.06
N GLN A 51 14.74 18.14 14.00
CA GLN A 51 13.91 18.44 15.19
C GLN A 51 13.12 17.20 15.59
N THR A 52 12.92 17.03 16.89
CA THR A 52 12.06 15.95 17.41
C THR A 52 10.65 16.10 16.88
N PRO A 53 10.08 15.07 16.24
CA PRO A 53 8.71 15.11 15.76
C PRO A 53 7.72 15.35 16.92
N GLN A 54 6.74 16.21 16.70
CA GLN A 54 5.70 16.54 17.67
C GLN A 54 4.43 15.75 17.36
N SER A 55 3.95 15.00 18.37
CA SER A 55 2.66 14.32 18.31
C SER A 55 1.51 15.30 18.53
N ASN A 56 0.36 15.03 17.87
CA ASN A 56 -0.89 15.75 18.12
C ASN A 56 -1.68 15.20 19.30
N VAL A 57 -1.22 14.11 19.92
CA VAL A 57 -1.85 13.44 21.06
C VAL A 57 -0.79 13.25 22.15
N ALA A 58 -1.09 13.61 23.39
CA ALA A 58 -0.24 13.32 24.53
C ALA A 58 -0.20 11.80 24.80
N GLN A 59 0.90 11.32 25.37
CA GLN A 59 1.09 9.90 25.62
C GLN A 59 0.00 9.31 26.52
N GLU A 60 -0.36 10.02 27.57
CA GLU A 60 -1.41 9.62 28.53
C GLU A 60 -2.77 9.50 27.84
N ALA A 61 -3.13 10.47 27.01
CA ALA A 61 -4.37 10.45 26.23
C ALA A 61 -4.39 9.30 25.22
N TYR A 62 -3.23 8.95 24.64
CA TYR A 62 -3.15 7.77 23.75
C TYR A 62 -3.39 6.48 24.53
N PHE A 63 -2.83 6.35 25.75
CA PHE A 63 -3.07 5.19 26.60
C PHE A 63 -4.54 5.07 27.01
N GLU A 64 -5.20 6.18 27.34
CA GLU A 64 -6.65 6.20 27.62
C GLU A 64 -7.47 5.72 26.41
N MET A 65 -7.12 6.14 25.19
CA MET A 65 -7.76 5.64 23.96
C MET A 65 -7.58 4.12 23.80
N VAL A 66 -6.40 3.56 24.12
CA VAL A 66 -6.15 2.12 24.09
C VAL A 66 -7.06 1.39 25.08
N GLU A 67 -7.10 1.83 26.35
CA GLU A 67 -7.92 1.18 27.38
C GLU A 67 -9.41 1.25 27.06
N LYS A 68 -9.89 2.38 26.53
CA LYS A 68 -11.27 2.52 26.07
C LYS A 68 -11.59 1.58 24.89
N SER A 69 -10.64 1.43 23.96
CA SER A 69 -10.79 0.52 22.83
C SER A 69 -10.86 -0.94 23.28
N LYS A 70 -10.04 -1.33 24.26
CA LYS A 70 -10.10 -2.67 24.87
C LYS A 70 -11.47 -2.94 25.52
N ALA A 71 -12.03 -1.94 26.22
CA ALA A 71 -13.35 -2.07 26.83
C ALA A 71 -14.46 -2.30 25.79
N PHE A 72 -14.41 -1.67 24.61
CA PHE A 72 -15.34 -1.92 23.51
C PHE A 72 -15.19 -3.34 22.95
N ILE A 73 -13.97 -3.87 22.87
CA ILE A 73 -13.73 -5.26 22.43
C ILE A 73 -14.30 -6.24 23.46
N GLU A 74 -14.08 -6.02 24.75
CA GLU A 74 -14.59 -6.86 25.83
C GLU A 74 -16.14 -6.82 25.92
N ALA A 75 -16.74 -5.67 25.62
CA ALA A 75 -18.20 -5.52 25.54
C ALA A 75 -18.82 -6.22 24.31
N GLY A 76 -18.01 -6.61 23.34
CA GLY A 76 -18.47 -7.19 22.07
C GLY A 76 -18.98 -6.16 21.05
N ASP A 77 -18.71 -4.88 21.27
CA ASP A 77 -19.12 -3.79 20.37
C ASP A 77 -18.31 -3.79 19.07
N VAL A 78 -17.03 -4.18 19.15
CA VAL A 78 -16.11 -4.25 18.01
C VAL A 78 -15.16 -5.42 18.17
N PHE A 79 -14.64 -5.95 17.05
CA PHE A 79 -13.62 -6.99 17.04
C PHE A 79 -12.19 -6.40 17.03
N GLN A 80 -12.04 -5.25 16.42
CA GLN A 80 -10.76 -4.57 16.27
C GLN A 80 -10.96 -3.05 16.26
N VAL A 81 -10.02 -2.32 16.85
CA VAL A 81 -9.95 -0.86 16.77
C VAL A 81 -8.53 -0.46 16.38
N VAL A 82 -8.40 0.36 15.36
CA VAL A 82 -7.11 0.96 14.96
C VAL A 82 -7.12 2.42 15.37
N ILE A 83 -6.39 2.73 16.45
CA ILE A 83 -6.17 4.10 16.90
C ILE A 83 -4.88 4.65 16.32
N SER A 84 -4.82 5.95 16.07
CA SER A 84 -3.66 6.58 15.45
C SER A 84 -3.28 7.90 16.11
N GLN A 85 -2.07 8.34 15.81
CA GLN A 85 -1.57 9.67 16.12
C GLN A 85 -0.80 10.21 14.91
N ARG A 86 -0.68 11.53 14.83
CA ARG A 86 0.07 12.22 13.79
C ARG A 86 1.28 12.91 14.39
N PHE A 87 2.43 12.66 13.78
CA PHE A 87 3.65 13.40 14.10
C PHE A 87 3.91 14.48 13.04
N LYS A 88 4.37 15.63 13.49
CA LYS A 88 4.81 16.75 12.66
C LYS A 88 6.26 17.08 12.94
N THR A 89 7.01 17.32 11.86
CA THR A 89 8.37 17.86 11.94
C THR A 89 8.61 18.82 10.79
N PRO A 90 9.39 19.89 10.94
CA PRO A 90 9.80 20.73 9.83
C PRO A 90 10.58 19.91 8.78
N PHE A 91 10.30 20.14 7.52
CA PHE A 91 10.98 19.48 6.41
C PHE A 91 11.31 20.50 5.33
N ALA A 92 12.59 20.83 5.18
CA ALA A 92 13.06 21.90 4.31
C ALA A 92 13.44 21.44 2.89
N LEU A 93 13.50 20.13 2.65
CA LEU A 93 13.86 19.57 1.34
C LEU A 93 12.62 19.41 0.45
N PRO A 94 12.79 19.36 -0.88
CA PRO A 94 11.71 19.00 -1.78
C PRO A 94 11.09 17.64 -1.41
N PRO A 95 9.75 17.50 -1.39
CA PRO A 95 9.10 16.22 -1.05
C PRO A 95 9.55 15.03 -1.92
N PHE A 96 9.94 15.29 -3.17
CA PHE A 96 10.45 14.25 -4.06
C PHE A 96 11.81 13.67 -3.60
N ASP A 97 12.62 14.42 -2.87
CA ASP A 97 13.88 13.90 -2.31
C ASP A 97 13.61 12.94 -1.15
N LEU A 98 12.54 13.17 -0.38
CA LEU A 98 12.05 12.20 0.61
C LEU A 98 11.65 10.88 -0.08
N TYR A 99 10.88 10.96 -1.17
CA TYR A 99 10.49 9.77 -1.94
C TYR A 99 11.70 9.00 -2.47
N ARG A 100 12.68 9.69 -3.04
CA ARG A 100 13.92 9.08 -3.54
C ARG A 100 14.72 8.38 -2.45
N THR A 101 14.74 8.95 -1.26
CA THR A 101 15.40 8.35 -0.09
C THR A 101 14.62 7.14 0.41
N LEU A 102 13.30 7.27 0.54
CA LEU A 102 12.42 6.20 0.99
C LEU A 102 12.53 4.94 0.12
N ARG A 103 12.61 5.10 -1.21
CA ARG A 103 12.83 3.98 -2.14
C ARG A 103 14.09 3.16 -1.87
N ARG A 104 15.11 3.78 -1.28
CA ARG A 104 16.40 3.13 -0.97
C ARG A 104 16.43 2.52 0.41
N VAL A 105 15.81 3.21 1.37
CA VAL A 105 15.82 2.82 2.78
C VAL A 105 14.78 1.75 3.08
N ASN A 106 13.59 1.87 2.49
CA ASN A 106 12.47 0.95 2.68
C ASN A 106 11.80 0.61 1.35
N PRO A 107 12.45 -0.19 0.48
CA PRO A 107 11.85 -0.62 -0.76
C PRO A 107 10.65 -1.55 -0.47
N SER A 108 9.52 -1.27 -1.09
CA SER A 108 8.32 -2.09 -1.01
C SER A 108 7.66 -2.22 -2.40
N PRO A 109 6.71 -3.16 -2.58
CA PRO A 109 6.02 -3.32 -3.85
C PRO A 109 5.25 -2.09 -4.31
N TYR A 110 4.73 -1.30 -3.38
CA TYR A 110 3.86 -0.14 -3.66
C TYR A 110 4.50 1.15 -3.16
N LEU A 111 5.41 1.68 -3.95
CA LEU A 111 6.05 2.97 -3.72
C LEU A 111 5.29 4.03 -4.50
N PHE A 112 4.89 5.11 -3.83
CA PHE A 112 4.14 6.17 -4.48
C PHE A 112 4.60 7.58 -4.07
N TYR A 113 4.46 8.50 -5.02
CA TYR A 113 4.61 9.92 -4.85
C TYR A 113 3.45 10.61 -5.56
N LEU A 114 2.56 11.24 -4.81
CA LEU A 114 1.41 11.95 -5.31
C LEU A 114 1.61 13.44 -5.08
N GLN A 115 1.65 14.21 -6.16
CA GLN A 115 1.78 15.66 -6.13
C GLN A 115 0.41 16.29 -6.27
N PHE A 116 0.00 17.02 -5.25
CA PHE A 116 -1.18 17.89 -5.28
C PHE A 116 -0.75 19.36 -5.34
N GLU A 117 -1.70 20.27 -5.44
CA GLU A 117 -1.44 21.69 -5.56
C GLU A 117 -0.67 22.23 -4.34
N ASP A 118 -1.15 21.93 -3.14
CA ASP A 118 -0.63 22.47 -1.87
C ASP A 118 0.20 21.48 -1.05
N PHE A 119 0.20 20.20 -1.39
CA PHE A 119 0.90 19.16 -0.63
C PHE A 119 1.31 17.99 -1.51
N SER A 120 2.18 17.14 -0.96
CA SER A 120 2.53 15.87 -1.58
C SER A 120 2.32 14.72 -0.61
N VAL A 121 1.92 13.56 -1.11
CA VAL A 121 1.85 12.31 -0.34
C VAL A 121 2.96 11.38 -0.82
N VAL A 122 3.76 10.91 0.13
CA VAL A 122 4.89 10.02 -0.14
C VAL A 122 4.72 8.76 0.70
N GLY A 123 4.82 7.60 0.07
CA GLY A 123 4.63 6.35 0.78
C GLY A 123 5.38 5.17 0.20
N SER A 124 5.53 4.16 1.06
CA SER A 124 6.07 2.84 0.76
C SER A 124 5.21 1.81 1.48
N SER A 125 4.35 1.11 0.75
CA SER A 125 3.41 0.14 1.31
C SER A 125 3.77 -1.29 0.89
N PRO A 126 3.76 -2.26 1.81
CA PRO A 126 3.93 -3.67 1.48
C PRO A 126 2.63 -4.34 1.03
N GLU A 127 1.49 -3.69 1.22
CA GLU A 127 0.16 -4.28 1.13
C GLU A 127 -0.68 -3.61 0.04
N VAL A 128 -1.42 -4.43 -0.70
CA VAL A 128 -2.44 -3.99 -1.65
C VAL A 128 -3.78 -3.88 -0.93
N LEU A 129 -4.50 -2.79 -1.14
CA LEU A 129 -5.87 -2.64 -0.64
C LEU A 129 -6.80 -3.58 -1.40
N VAL A 130 -6.87 -3.44 -2.72
CA VAL A 130 -7.63 -4.28 -3.63
C VAL A 130 -6.96 -4.25 -5.01
N GLY A 131 -6.98 -5.36 -5.72
CA GLY A 131 -6.52 -5.46 -7.09
C GLY A 131 -7.63 -6.01 -8.00
N VAL A 132 -7.76 -5.45 -9.21
CA VAL A 132 -8.64 -6.02 -10.23
C VAL A 132 -7.84 -6.21 -11.51
N LYS A 133 -7.81 -7.44 -12.00
CA LYS A 133 -7.16 -7.78 -13.25
C LYS A 133 -7.98 -8.84 -14.00
N ASP A 134 -8.21 -8.62 -15.29
CA ASP A 134 -8.96 -9.55 -16.15
C ASP A 134 -10.31 -9.98 -15.56
N ARG A 135 -11.00 -9.03 -14.91
CA ARG A 135 -12.27 -9.21 -14.19
C ARG A 135 -12.18 -10.15 -12.96
N GLU A 136 -11.00 -10.40 -12.44
CA GLU A 136 -10.79 -11.04 -11.16
C GLU A 136 -10.41 -9.96 -10.13
N VAL A 137 -11.18 -9.89 -9.04
CA VAL A 137 -10.88 -9.07 -7.87
C VAL A 137 -10.06 -9.89 -6.88
N ASN A 138 -9.03 -9.26 -6.31
CA ASN A 138 -8.12 -9.89 -5.36
C ASN A 138 -7.90 -8.98 -4.15
N ILE A 139 -7.96 -9.58 -2.97
CA ILE A 139 -7.53 -8.98 -1.70
C ILE A 139 -6.50 -9.92 -1.06
N ARG A 140 -5.46 -9.33 -0.51
CA ARG A 140 -4.39 -10.08 0.13
C ARG A 140 -4.14 -9.59 1.55
N PRO A 141 -4.88 -10.09 2.56
CA PRO A 141 -4.65 -9.74 3.94
C PRO A 141 -3.27 -10.18 4.41
N ILE A 142 -2.60 -9.30 5.13
CA ILE A 142 -1.29 -9.51 5.74
C ILE A 142 -1.44 -9.23 7.24
N ALA A 143 -1.10 -10.20 8.07
CA ALA A 143 -1.07 -10.04 9.52
C ALA A 143 0.07 -10.86 10.13
N GLY A 144 0.30 -10.64 11.41
CA GLY A 144 1.43 -11.28 12.09
C GLY A 144 2.77 -10.78 11.57
N THR A 145 3.66 -10.44 12.47
CA THR A 145 4.96 -9.92 12.08
C THR A 145 6.05 -10.44 13.00
N ARG A 146 7.11 -11.00 12.41
CA ARG A 146 8.35 -11.34 13.09
C ARG A 146 9.53 -10.76 12.31
N LYS A 147 10.59 -10.40 13.01
CA LYS A 147 11.85 -10.03 12.37
C LYS A 147 12.50 -11.26 11.75
N ARG A 148 13.24 -11.07 10.66
CA ARG A 148 14.08 -12.12 10.08
C ARG A 148 15.14 -12.57 11.07
N GLY A 149 15.43 -13.86 11.05
CA GLY A 149 16.59 -14.44 11.74
C GLY A 149 17.93 -14.09 11.06
N ALA A 150 19.03 -14.34 11.72
CA ALA A 150 20.35 -14.13 11.17
C ALA A 150 20.74 -15.14 10.06
N ASN A 151 20.03 -16.27 9.99
CA ASN A 151 20.27 -17.33 9.02
C ASN A 151 18.96 -18.08 8.69
N ALA A 152 19.03 -18.98 7.72
CA ALA A 152 17.87 -19.73 7.24
C ALA A 152 17.25 -20.68 8.28
N GLY A 153 18.05 -21.20 9.21
CA GLY A 153 17.58 -22.05 10.31
C GLY A 153 16.71 -21.26 11.29
N GLU A 154 17.23 -20.15 11.77
CA GLU A 154 16.48 -19.22 12.64
C GLU A 154 15.20 -18.71 11.96
N ASP A 155 15.26 -18.41 10.66
CA ASP A 155 14.08 -18.03 9.89
C ASP A 155 13.01 -19.14 9.87
N ALA A 156 13.42 -20.40 9.84
CA ALA A 156 12.49 -21.53 9.87
C ALA A 156 11.83 -21.66 11.25
N ASP A 157 12.59 -21.53 12.32
CA ASP A 157 12.09 -21.59 13.69
C ASP A 157 11.12 -20.44 13.98
N ILE A 158 11.48 -19.20 13.60
CA ILE A 158 10.62 -18.00 13.72
C ILE A 158 9.34 -18.15 12.89
N SER A 159 9.45 -18.76 11.71
CA SER A 159 8.29 -19.03 10.85
C SER A 159 7.34 -20.04 11.47
N ALA A 160 7.86 -21.07 12.11
CA ALA A 160 7.08 -22.09 12.82
C ALA A 160 6.38 -21.48 14.06
N ASP A 161 7.11 -20.69 14.86
CA ASP A 161 6.57 -19.94 16.00
C ASP A 161 5.41 -19.06 15.56
N LEU A 162 5.59 -18.24 14.52
CA LEU A 162 4.56 -17.35 13.99
C LEU A 162 3.29 -18.10 13.57
N LEU A 163 3.43 -19.25 12.92
CA LEU A 163 2.28 -20.05 12.47
C LEU A 163 1.55 -20.77 13.61
N THR A 164 2.16 -20.91 14.78
CA THR A 164 1.56 -21.54 15.96
C THR A 164 1.06 -20.54 16.99
N ASP A 165 1.37 -19.25 16.84
CA ASP A 165 0.90 -18.19 17.72
C ASP A 165 -0.62 -18.03 17.59
N GLU A 166 -1.36 -18.35 18.65
CA GLU A 166 -2.83 -18.32 18.65
C GLU A 166 -3.39 -16.93 18.40
N LYS A 167 -2.75 -15.89 18.96
CA LYS A 167 -3.19 -14.50 18.79
C LYS A 167 -3.04 -14.05 17.32
N GLU A 168 -1.86 -14.26 16.75
CA GLU A 168 -1.57 -13.86 15.37
C GLU A 168 -2.46 -14.62 14.38
N ARG A 169 -2.73 -15.89 14.65
CA ARG A 169 -3.65 -16.71 13.86
C ARG A 169 -5.10 -16.23 13.96
N ALA A 170 -5.57 -15.88 15.14
CA ALA A 170 -6.93 -15.37 15.36
C ALA A 170 -7.13 -14.02 14.64
N GLU A 171 -6.17 -13.12 14.75
CA GLU A 171 -6.17 -11.85 14.03
C GLU A 171 -6.18 -12.08 12.51
N HIS A 172 -5.31 -12.95 12.00
CA HIS A 172 -5.25 -13.25 10.58
C HIS A 172 -6.53 -13.91 10.05
N LEU A 173 -7.14 -14.80 10.81
CA LEU A 173 -8.42 -15.43 10.45
C LEU A 173 -9.53 -14.37 10.33
N MET A 174 -9.58 -13.42 11.25
CA MET A 174 -10.54 -12.29 11.19
C MET A 174 -10.35 -11.46 9.92
N LEU A 175 -9.11 -11.12 9.56
CA LEU A 175 -8.79 -10.36 8.35
C LEU A 175 -9.09 -11.17 7.07
N LEU A 176 -8.84 -12.48 7.08
CA LEU A 176 -9.17 -13.37 5.97
C LEU A 176 -10.69 -13.43 5.74
N ASP A 177 -11.47 -13.53 6.82
CA ASP A 177 -12.93 -13.57 6.73
C ASP A 177 -13.52 -12.24 6.27
N LEU A 178 -12.96 -11.12 6.77
CA LEU A 178 -13.27 -9.78 6.28
C LEU A 178 -13.00 -9.66 4.76
N GLY A 179 -11.82 -10.09 4.30
CA GLY A 179 -11.46 -10.08 2.89
C GLY A 179 -12.39 -10.92 2.01
N ARG A 180 -12.85 -12.08 2.52
CA ARG A 180 -13.87 -12.89 1.84
C ARG A 180 -15.21 -12.15 1.70
N ASN A 181 -15.64 -11.46 2.74
CA ASN A 181 -16.85 -10.67 2.72
C ASN A 181 -16.75 -9.49 1.76
N ASP A 182 -15.63 -8.77 1.77
CA ASP A 182 -15.41 -7.62 0.90
C ASP A 182 -15.38 -8.02 -0.57
N VAL A 183 -14.63 -9.06 -0.93
CA VAL A 183 -14.64 -9.64 -2.28
C VAL A 183 -16.05 -10.10 -2.67
N GLY A 184 -16.77 -10.71 -1.73
CA GLY A 184 -18.14 -11.22 -1.95
C GLY A 184 -19.17 -10.15 -2.32
N ARG A 185 -18.93 -8.89 -1.96
CA ARG A 185 -19.83 -7.77 -2.28
C ARG A 185 -19.85 -7.41 -3.76
N VAL A 186 -18.76 -7.64 -4.46
CA VAL A 186 -18.58 -7.28 -5.88
C VAL A 186 -18.33 -8.48 -6.78
N ALA A 187 -18.25 -9.68 -6.21
CA ALA A 187 -17.99 -10.92 -6.95
C ALA A 187 -19.24 -11.72 -7.25
N GLN A 188 -19.22 -12.47 -8.32
CA GLN A 188 -20.27 -13.42 -8.69
C GLN A 188 -20.46 -14.45 -7.57
N ILE A 189 -21.70 -14.78 -7.28
CA ILE A 189 -22.06 -15.77 -6.24
C ILE A 189 -21.36 -17.10 -6.53
N GLY A 190 -20.68 -17.65 -5.50
CA GLY A 190 -19.95 -18.91 -5.59
C GLY A 190 -18.55 -18.81 -6.24
N SER A 191 -18.10 -17.60 -6.65
CA SER A 191 -16.80 -17.40 -7.26
C SER A 191 -15.70 -17.01 -6.25
N VAL A 192 -16.06 -16.66 -5.02
CA VAL A 192 -15.09 -16.29 -3.99
C VAL A 192 -14.30 -17.51 -3.56
N GLN A 193 -12.97 -17.41 -3.66
CA GLN A 193 -12.04 -18.49 -3.32
C GLN A 193 -10.91 -17.97 -2.47
N VAL A 194 -10.43 -18.81 -1.56
CA VAL A 194 -9.20 -18.60 -0.80
C VAL A 194 -8.11 -19.44 -1.46
N ASN A 195 -7.27 -18.81 -2.27
CA ASN A 195 -6.22 -19.51 -3.03
C ASN A 195 -5.06 -19.91 -2.12
N THR A 196 -4.76 -19.07 -1.14
CA THR A 196 -3.75 -19.34 -0.10
C THR A 196 -4.35 -18.94 1.24
N ALA A 197 -4.23 -19.81 2.24
CA ALA A 197 -4.60 -19.51 3.62
C ALA A 197 -3.37 -19.72 4.52
N PHE A 198 -3.08 -18.73 5.37
CA PHE A 198 -1.98 -18.78 6.33
C PHE A 198 -0.59 -19.12 5.72
N GLY A 199 -0.35 -18.61 4.49
CA GLY A 199 0.96 -18.67 3.87
C GLY A 199 1.96 -17.75 4.57
N LEU A 200 3.25 -17.98 4.34
CA LEU A 200 4.31 -17.10 4.85
C LEU A 200 4.91 -16.27 3.73
N GLN A 201 5.03 -14.98 3.97
CA GLN A 201 5.77 -14.06 3.11
C GLN A 201 7.01 -13.55 3.84
N LYS A 202 8.19 -13.80 3.25
CA LYS A 202 9.47 -13.27 3.73
C LYS A 202 9.86 -12.05 2.90
N THR A 203 10.00 -10.92 3.56
CA THR A 203 10.58 -9.70 2.97
C THR A 203 12.04 -9.55 3.37
N SER A 204 12.68 -8.43 3.04
CA SER A 204 14.08 -8.20 3.41
C SER A 204 14.33 -8.24 4.92
N HIS A 205 13.34 -7.81 5.73
CA HIS A 205 13.51 -7.61 7.17
C HIS A 205 12.47 -8.33 8.04
N LEU A 206 11.38 -8.78 7.44
CA LEU A 206 10.22 -9.27 8.18
C LEU A 206 9.67 -10.58 7.57
N ILE A 207 8.98 -11.34 8.41
CA ILE A 207 8.17 -12.51 8.05
C ILE A 207 6.73 -12.18 8.43
N HIS A 208 5.79 -12.41 7.52
CA HIS A 208 4.36 -12.17 7.73
C HIS A 208 3.53 -13.41 7.39
N ILE A 209 2.37 -13.53 8.04
CA ILE A 209 1.30 -14.43 7.58
C ILE A 209 0.51 -13.70 6.50
N VAL A 210 0.27 -14.38 5.39
CA VAL A 210 -0.50 -13.85 4.26
C VAL A 210 -1.57 -14.85 3.84
N SER A 211 -2.70 -14.33 3.38
CA SER A 211 -3.70 -15.11 2.66
C SER A 211 -4.03 -14.42 1.35
N ASP A 212 -4.70 -15.12 0.44
CA ASP A 212 -5.05 -14.63 -0.88
C ASP A 212 -6.50 -15.00 -1.16
N VAL A 213 -7.35 -13.98 -1.35
CA VAL A 213 -8.78 -14.13 -1.62
C VAL A 213 -9.07 -13.54 -2.98
N THR A 214 -9.67 -14.32 -3.87
CA THR A 214 -10.08 -13.86 -5.19
C THR A 214 -11.57 -14.10 -5.43
N GLY A 215 -12.11 -13.37 -6.41
CA GLY A 215 -13.47 -13.54 -6.87
C GLY A 215 -13.64 -12.98 -8.27
N LYS A 216 -14.58 -13.54 -9.02
CA LYS A 216 -14.91 -13.06 -10.36
C LYS A 216 -15.85 -11.88 -10.26
N LEU A 217 -15.45 -10.72 -10.75
CA LEU A 217 -16.22 -9.48 -10.69
C LEU A 217 -17.60 -9.65 -11.37
N LEU A 218 -18.65 -9.11 -10.74
CA LEU A 218 -19.99 -9.05 -11.31
C LEU A 218 -19.98 -8.33 -12.68
N PRO A 219 -20.79 -8.75 -13.66
CA PRO A 219 -20.83 -8.13 -14.98
C PRO A 219 -21.07 -6.62 -14.95
N GLU A 220 -21.90 -6.16 -14.04
CA GLU A 220 -22.29 -4.76 -13.82
C GLU A 220 -21.25 -3.92 -13.07
N CYS A 221 -20.30 -4.55 -12.39
CA CYS A 221 -19.25 -3.85 -11.64
C CYS A 221 -18.01 -3.61 -12.50
N ASP A 222 -17.32 -2.51 -12.24
CA ASP A 222 -16.02 -2.19 -12.83
C ASP A 222 -14.92 -2.08 -11.76
N VAL A 223 -13.74 -1.58 -12.14
CA VAL A 223 -12.58 -1.47 -11.23
C VAL A 223 -12.74 -0.38 -10.15
N ILE A 224 -13.74 0.48 -10.29
CA ILE A 224 -14.03 1.54 -9.32
C ILE A 224 -15.04 1.07 -8.28
N ASP A 225 -15.84 0.07 -8.62
CA ASP A 225 -16.84 -0.52 -7.72
C ASP A 225 -16.21 -1.52 -6.73
N ALA A 226 -14.98 -2.00 -7.05
CA ALA A 226 -14.25 -3.02 -6.31
C ALA A 226 -13.57 -2.50 -5.03
#